data_274b74078c0ca79d7b23ced59ea7b5a8
#
_entry.id   274b74078c0ca79d7b23ced59ea7b5a8
#
_cell.length_a   1.000
_cell.length_b   1.000
_cell.length_c   1.000
_cell.angle_alpha   90.00
_cell.angle_beta   90.00
_cell.angle_gamma   90.00
#
_symmetry.space_group_name_H-M   'P 1'
#
loop_
_entity.id
_entity.type
_entity.pdbx_description
1 polymer ?
#
loop_
_entity_poly.entity_id
_entity_poly.type
_entity_poly.pdbx_seq_one_letter_code
_entity_poly.pdbx_strand_id
1 'polypeptide(L)'
;MIQESIVKLVQYGLATGLVEKEDKRYTTNKILELLQMDAIDEEYVKQILESDGADQSVAGELEGILGDICDYAYEHGLMEENSVGYRDLFDTKIMNCLVPRPAQVIGTFKELYKESPVKATDYYYKLSQDTNYIRRYRIKKDIRWKVPSQYGDIDISINLSKPEKDPKAIAAAKLAKQSGYPKCLLCRQNEGYAGRVNHPARQNHRIIPITVNGTQWGFQYSPYVYYNEHCIVFNGEHIPMKIEKATFVKLFDFIKLFPHYFLGSNADLPIVGGSILSHDHYQGGNYQFAMAKAPIEKHVEIPGYEDVEAGIVKWPLSVLRIRCKDEKRLIDLADHVLGAWRGYTDADANIFAETDGEPHNTITPIARKVGDMFELDLALRNNLTTDEYPLGVYHPHAEKHNIKKENIGLIEVMGLAILPARLKTELQDLADYIIEKKDIRSNEALEKHADWVESFLPKHPELNKDNVMDILKEEVGHVFVGVLEDAGVYKCTPEGREAFMRFIATL
;
A
#
# COMPACT_ATOMS: atom_id res chain seq x y z
N MET A 1 -35.53 5.39 -12.94
CA MET A 1 -34.54 5.35 -11.83
C MET A 1 -33.82 4.02 -11.80
N ILE A 2 -34.26 2.94 -11.14
CA ILE A 2 -33.43 1.69 -11.07
C ILE A 2 -33.17 1.07 -12.45
N GLN A 3 -34.14 1.01 -13.33
CA GLN A 3 -33.98 0.47 -14.67
C GLN A 3 -33.00 1.30 -15.52
N GLU A 4 -32.97 2.62 -15.37
CA GLU A 4 -31.99 3.50 -16.00
C GLU A 4 -30.58 3.20 -15.48
N SER A 5 -30.42 3.00 -14.16
CA SER A 5 -29.11 2.63 -13.56
C SER A 5 -28.63 1.25 -14.03
N ILE A 6 -29.55 0.30 -14.29
CA ILE A 6 -29.23 -0.98 -14.92
C ILE A 6 -28.72 -0.77 -16.36
N VAL A 7 -29.41 0.07 -17.18
CA VAL A 7 -28.97 0.42 -18.54
C VAL A 7 -27.55 1.00 -18.49
N LYS A 8 -27.33 2.02 -17.65
CA LYS A 8 -26.04 2.68 -17.51
C LYS A 8 -24.95 1.70 -17.05
N LEU A 9 -25.26 0.76 -16.15
CA LEU A 9 -24.29 -0.24 -15.70
C LEU A 9 -23.87 -1.20 -16.82
N VAL A 10 -24.82 -1.63 -17.67
CA VAL A 10 -24.48 -2.47 -18.83
C VAL A 10 -23.68 -1.67 -19.87
N GLN A 11 -24.06 -0.39 -20.11
CA GLN A 11 -23.29 0.52 -20.97
C GLN A 11 -21.88 0.74 -20.43
N TYR A 12 -21.72 0.89 -19.11
CA TYR A 12 -20.39 0.92 -18.45
C TYR A 12 -19.57 -0.33 -18.75
N GLY A 13 -20.20 -1.51 -18.64
CA GLY A 13 -19.53 -2.79 -18.95
C GLY A 13 -19.02 -2.85 -20.39
N LEU A 14 -19.83 -2.38 -21.35
CA LEU A 14 -19.46 -2.30 -22.77
C LEU A 14 -18.32 -1.28 -23.01
N ALA A 15 -18.47 -0.07 -22.46
CA ALA A 15 -17.50 1.02 -22.63
C ALA A 15 -16.12 0.69 -22.06
N THR A 16 -16.07 -0.09 -20.97
CA THR A 16 -14.82 -0.53 -20.33
C THR A 16 -14.26 -1.83 -20.88
N GLY A 17 -15.04 -2.55 -21.71
CA GLY A 17 -14.67 -3.87 -22.24
C GLY A 17 -14.81 -5.01 -21.24
N LEU A 18 -15.55 -4.81 -20.14
CA LEU A 18 -15.89 -5.88 -19.18
C LEU A 18 -16.98 -6.80 -19.71
N VAL A 19 -17.85 -6.28 -20.56
CA VAL A 19 -18.98 -7.00 -21.17
C VAL A 19 -18.85 -6.95 -22.69
N GLU A 20 -18.90 -8.12 -23.32
CA GLU A 20 -18.96 -8.22 -24.78
C GLU A 20 -20.39 -7.94 -25.31
N LYS A 21 -20.50 -7.55 -26.58
CA LYS A 21 -21.80 -7.20 -27.18
C LYS A 21 -22.81 -8.35 -27.09
N GLU A 22 -22.35 -9.56 -27.20
CA GLU A 22 -23.13 -10.80 -27.14
C GLU A 22 -23.65 -11.09 -25.73
N ASP A 23 -22.96 -10.60 -24.67
CA ASP A 23 -23.26 -10.88 -23.27
C ASP A 23 -24.25 -9.89 -22.63
N LYS A 24 -24.73 -8.87 -23.35
CA LYS A 24 -25.62 -7.83 -22.83
C LYS A 24 -26.87 -8.39 -22.12
N ARG A 25 -27.60 -9.29 -22.79
CA ARG A 25 -28.82 -9.90 -22.23
C ARG A 25 -28.52 -10.75 -21.00
N TYR A 26 -27.48 -11.55 -21.10
CA TYR A 26 -27.04 -12.40 -19.98
C TYR A 26 -26.69 -11.56 -18.75
N THR A 27 -25.87 -10.54 -18.94
CA THR A 27 -25.48 -9.59 -17.88
C THR A 27 -26.67 -8.89 -17.26
N THR A 28 -27.59 -8.37 -18.10
CA THR A 28 -28.83 -7.74 -17.63
C THR A 28 -29.63 -8.69 -16.75
N ASN A 29 -29.88 -9.92 -17.21
CA ASN A 29 -30.65 -10.91 -16.46
C ASN A 29 -29.98 -11.29 -15.13
N LYS A 30 -28.63 -11.32 -15.06
CA LYS A 30 -27.89 -11.54 -13.82
C LYS A 30 -28.05 -10.38 -12.84
N ILE A 31 -28.11 -9.14 -13.33
CA ILE A 31 -28.37 -7.96 -12.49
C ILE A 31 -29.81 -8.00 -11.97
N LEU A 32 -30.81 -8.29 -12.81
CA LEU A 32 -32.22 -8.42 -12.42
C LEU A 32 -32.41 -9.50 -11.34
N GLU A 33 -31.76 -10.67 -11.51
CA GLU A 33 -31.77 -11.75 -10.50
C GLU A 33 -31.29 -11.25 -9.13
N LEU A 34 -30.18 -10.51 -9.08
CA LEU A 34 -29.62 -9.99 -7.84
C LEU A 34 -30.49 -8.90 -7.20
N LEU A 35 -31.22 -8.13 -8.01
CA LEU A 35 -32.14 -7.09 -7.57
C LEU A 35 -33.54 -7.65 -7.28
N GLN A 36 -33.77 -8.95 -7.47
CA GLN A 36 -35.05 -9.62 -7.33
C GLN A 36 -36.17 -8.94 -8.16
N MET A 37 -35.81 -8.50 -9.38
CA MET A 37 -36.74 -7.91 -10.36
C MET A 37 -37.15 -8.96 -11.37
N ASP A 38 -38.47 -9.17 -11.53
CA ASP A 38 -39.00 -10.15 -12.46
C ASP A 38 -38.98 -9.63 -13.92
N ALA A 39 -38.92 -8.31 -14.11
CA ALA A 39 -39.00 -7.69 -15.42
C ALA A 39 -38.28 -6.35 -15.48
N ILE A 40 -37.96 -5.93 -16.70
CA ILE A 40 -37.49 -4.59 -17.07
C ILE A 40 -38.33 -4.13 -18.27
N ASP A 41 -38.71 -2.84 -18.32
CA ASP A 41 -39.57 -2.32 -19.36
C ASP A 41 -38.91 -2.38 -20.75
N GLU A 42 -39.71 -2.60 -21.80
CA GLU A 42 -39.23 -2.82 -23.16
C GLU A 42 -38.37 -1.67 -23.69
N GLU A 43 -38.67 -0.44 -23.30
CA GLU A 43 -37.91 0.75 -23.65
C GLU A 43 -36.43 0.63 -23.17
N TYR A 44 -36.20 0.20 -21.92
CA TYR A 44 -34.87 0.02 -21.37
C TYR A 44 -34.15 -1.18 -21.97
N VAL A 45 -34.88 -2.27 -22.27
CA VAL A 45 -34.36 -3.41 -23.03
C VAL A 45 -33.78 -2.97 -24.37
N LYS A 46 -34.54 -2.11 -25.09
CA LYS A 46 -34.13 -1.56 -26.38
C LYS A 46 -32.85 -0.73 -26.24
N GLN A 47 -32.80 0.17 -25.24
CA GLN A 47 -31.60 0.98 -24.97
C GLN A 47 -30.35 0.11 -24.71
N ILE A 48 -30.47 -0.98 -23.92
CA ILE A 48 -29.42 -1.92 -23.67
C ILE A 48 -28.95 -2.61 -24.98
N LEU A 49 -29.88 -3.10 -25.77
CA LEU A 49 -29.57 -3.84 -26.98
C LEU A 49 -28.95 -2.97 -28.09
N GLU A 50 -29.34 -1.71 -28.17
CA GLU A 50 -28.79 -0.73 -29.13
C GLU A 50 -27.44 -0.15 -28.68
N SER A 51 -27.08 -0.28 -27.40
CA SER A 51 -25.77 0.20 -26.88
C SER A 51 -24.62 -0.58 -27.52
N ASP A 52 -23.58 0.14 -27.93
CA ASP A 52 -22.37 -0.43 -28.56
C ASP A 52 -21.06 -0.17 -27.78
N GLY A 53 -21.15 0.55 -26.66
CA GLY A 53 -20.00 0.93 -25.82
C GLY A 53 -19.23 2.15 -26.32
N ALA A 54 -19.77 2.90 -27.29
CA ALA A 54 -19.12 4.09 -27.83
C ALA A 54 -19.10 5.26 -26.82
N ASP A 55 -20.10 5.34 -25.95
CA ASP A 55 -20.15 6.38 -24.92
C ASP A 55 -19.22 6.09 -23.75
N GLN A 56 -18.04 6.70 -23.76
CA GLN A 56 -17.04 6.57 -22.71
C GLN A 56 -17.35 7.45 -21.47
N SER A 57 -18.29 8.39 -21.55
CA SER A 57 -18.65 9.29 -20.44
C SER A 57 -19.21 8.52 -19.24
N VAL A 58 -19.95 7.45 -19.50
CA VAL A 58 -20.55 6.57 -18.49
C VAL A 58 -19.49 5.95 -17.55
N ALA A 59 -18.24 5.82 -17.99
CA ALA A 59 -17.15 5.32 -17.15
C ALA A 59 -16.87 6.21 -15.93
N GLY A 60 -17.18 7.51 -16.03
CA GLY A 60 -17.06 8.46 -14.93
C GLY A 60 -18.24 8.43 -13.94
N GLU A 61 -19.36 7.81 -14.30
CA GLU A 61 -20.61 7.82 -13.53
C GLU A 61 -20.76 6.62 -12.56
N LEU A 62 -19.80 5.70 -12.52
CA LEU A 62 -19.92 4.42 -11.80
C LEU A 62 -20.31 4.59 -10.32
N GLU A 63 -19.76 5.61 -9.61
CA GLU A 63 -20.09 5.88 -8.19
C GLU A 63 -21.60 6.15 -8.04
N GLY A 64 -22.19 6.98 -8.91
CA GLY A 64 -23.61 7.31 -8.89
C GLY A 64 -24.47 6.10 -9.27
N ILE A 65 -24.11 5.39 -10.33
CA ILE A 65 -24.83 4.18 -10.80
C ILE A 65 -24.91 3.12 -9.68
N LEU A 66 -23.79 2.81 -9.04
CA LEU A 66 -23.77 1.85 -7.93
C LEU A 66 -24.45 2.41 -6.68
N GLY A 67 -24.41 3.74 -6.48
CA GLY A 67 -25.16 4.45 -5.46
C GLY A 67 -26.65 4.17 -5.55
N ASP A 68 -27.25 4.47 -6.69
CA ASP A 68 -28.69 4.25 -6.96
C ASP A 68 -29.10 2.78 -6.80
N ILE A 69 -28.26 1.85 -7.28
CA ILE A 69 -28.50 0.41 -7.16
C ILE A 69 -28.48 -0.03 -5.70
N CYS A 70 -27.54 0.47 -4.90
CA CYS A 70 -27.49 0.18 -3.47
C CYS A 70 -28.66 0.80 -2.69
N ASP A 71 -29.10 2.00 -3.05
CA ASP A 71 -30.27 2.63 -2.45
C ASP A 71 -31.53 1.80 -2.72
N TYR A 72 -31.76 1.41 -3.98
CA TYR A 72 -32.83 0.47 -4.33
C TYR A 72 -32.77 -0.82 -3.53
N ALA A 73 -31.57 -1.43 -3.44
CA ALA A 73 -31.37 -2.68 -2.72
C ALA A 73 -31.71 -2.56 -1.23
N TYR A 74 -31.35 -1.45 -0.59
CA TYR A 74 -31.70 -1.19 0.80
C TYR A 74 -33.20 -0.99 0.99
N GLU A 75 -33.84 -0.16 0.14
CA GLU A 75 -35.29 0.12 0.19
C GLU A 75 -36.16 -1.13 -0.01
N HIS A 76 -35.63 -2.13 -0.75
CA HIS A 76 -36.33 -3.40 -1.02
C HIS A 76 -35.85 -4.56 -0.10
N GLY A 77 -35.10 -4.27 0.96
CA GLY A 77 -34.70 -5.26 1.95
C GLY A 77 -33.64 -6.27 1.49
N LEU A 78 -32.90 -5.95 0.40
CA LEU A 78 -31.81 -6.79 -0.10
C LEU A 78 -30.47 -6.56 0.65
N MET A 79 -30.41 -5.52 1.47
CA MET A 79 -29.30 -5.22 2.39
C MET A 79 -29.86 -5.03 3.80
N GLU A 80 -29.15 -5.56 4.80
CA GLU A 80 -29.53 -5.46 6.22
C GLU A 80 -29.40 -4.04 6.76
N GLU A 81 -28.36 -3.30 6.32
CA GLU A 81 -28.07 -1.94 6.76
C GLU A 81 -27.58 -1.07 5.59
N ASN A 82 -27.86 0.24 5.66
CA ASN A 82 -27.35 1.23 4.71
C ASN A 82 -26.01 1.83 5.20
N SER A 83 -25.06 0.96 5.54
CA SER A 83 -23.70 1.37 5.92
C SER A 83 -22.70 1.09 4.80
N VAL A 84 -21.54 1.77 4.84
CA VAL A 84 -20.47 1.60 3.83
C VAL A 84 -20.06 0.14 3.68
N GLY A 85 -20.01 -0.63 4.79
CA GLY A 85 -19.65 -2.04 4.75
C GLY A 85 -20.64 -2.90 3.97
N TYR A 86 -21.93 -2.74 4.21
CA TYR A 86 -22.98 -3.48 3.49
C TYR A 86 -23.10 -3.04 2.03
N ARG A 87 -22.98 -1.72 1.75
CA ARG A 87 -22.93 -1.22 0.37
C ARG A 87 -21.75 -1.81 -0.40
N ASP A 88 -20.56 -1.93 0.22
CA ASP A 88 -19.38 -2.53 -0.40
C ASP A 88 -19.56 -4.02 -0.69
N LEU A 89 -20.27 -4.75 0.14
CA LEU A 89 -20.62 -6.14 -0.13
C LEU A 89 -21.57 -6.26 -1.31
N PHE A 90 -22.60 -5.39 -1.36
CA PHE A 90 -23.64 -5.46 -2.39
C PHE A 90 -23.14 -4.96 -3.75
N ASP A 91 -22.47 -3.80 -3.81
CA ASP A 91 -21.94 -3.27 -5.06
C ASP A 91 -20.89 -4.21 -5.70
N THR A 92 -20.07 -4.85 -4.87
CA THR A 92 -19.10 -5.86 -5.35
C THR A 92 -19.83 -7.07 -5.95
N LYS A 93 -20.94 -7.49 -5.35
CA LYS A 93 -21.80 -8.57 -5.86
C LYS A 93 -22.44 -8.17 -7.21
N ILE A 94 -22.93 -6.94 -7.35
CA ILE A 94 -23.46 -6.40 -8.61
C ILE A 94 -22.36 -6.33 -9.68
N MET A 95 -21.21 -5.76 -9.36
CA MET A 95 -20.08 -5.67 -10.30
C MET A 95 -19.63 -7.03 -10.81
N ASN A 96 -19.74 -8.10 -10.00
CA ASN A 96 -19.39 -9.45 -10.45
C ASN A 96 -20.22 -9.95 -11.64
N CYS A 97 -21.37 -9.34 -11.95
CA CYS A 97 -22.16 -9.64 -13.15
C CYS A 97 -21.42 -9.23 -14.44
N LEU A 98 -20.51 -8.27 -14.34
CA LEU A 98 -19.75 -7.73 -15.48
C LEU A 98 -18.35 -8.34 -15.60
N VAL A 99 -17.81 -8.90 -14.52
CA VAL A 99 -16.39 -9.25 -14.46
C VAL A 99 -16.10 -10.56 -15.17
N PRO A 100 -15.12 -10.60 -16.11
CA PRO A 100 -14.71 -11.83 -16.80
C PRO A 100 -14.25 -12.91 -15.81
N ARG A 101 -14.39 -14.17 -16.19
CA ARG A 101 -13.93 -15.30 -15.35
C ARG A 101 -12.40 -15.32 -15.24
N PRO A 102 -11.85 -15.88 -14.12
CA PRO A 102 -10.39 -15.96 -13.92
C PRO A 102 -9.63 -16.53 -15.13
N ALA A 103 -10.15 -17.60 -15.76
CA ALA A 103 -9.49 -18.22 -16.91
C ALA A 103 -9.36 -17.26 -18.11
N GLN A 104 -10.35 -16.40 -18.36
CA GLN A 104 -10.32 -15.40 -19.44
C GLN A 104 -9.27 -14.34 -19.14
N VAL A 105 -9.29 -13.79 -17.91
CA VAL A 105 -8.33 -12.75 -17.46
C VAL A 105 -6.90 -13.27 -17.52
N ILE A 106 -6.65 -14.48 -17.02
CA ILE A 106 -5.33 -15.13 -17.06
C ILE A 106 -4.89 -15.39 -18.51
N GLY A 107 -5.83 -15.83 -19.37
CA GLY A 107 -5.55 -16.06 -20.79
C GLY A 107 -5.12 -14.78 -21.49
N THR A 108 -5.90 -13.70 -21.37
CA THR A 108 -5.60 -12.38 -21.95
C THR A 108 -4.27 -11.82 -21.40
N PHE A 109 -4.05 -11.92 -20.10
CA PHE A 109 -2.80 -11.48 -19.48
C PHE A 109 -1.59 -12.21 -20.11
N LYS A 110 -1.66 -13.53 -20.27
CA LYS A 110 -0.59 -14.34 -20.85
C LYS A 110 -0.32 -13.99 -22.32
N GLU A 111 -1.35 -13.75 -23.11
CA GLU A 111 -1.17 -13.37 -24.52
C GLU A 111 -0.49 -11.99 -24.62
N LEU A 112 -0.95 -11.00 -23.86
CA LEU A 112 -0.33 -9.67 -23.80
C LEU A 112 1.10 -9.72 -23.25
N TYR A 113 1.38 -10.61 -22.31
CA TYR A 113 2.72 -10.79 -21.74
C TYR A 113 3.73 -11.30 -22.80
N LYS A 114 3.29 -12.11 -23.78
CA LYS A 114 4.16 -12.52 -24.90
C LYS A 114 4.61 -11.33 -25.74
N GLU A 115 3.79 -10.28 -25.82
CA GLU A 115 4.15 -9.06 -26.53
C GLU A 115 5.04 -8.16 -25.66
N SER A 116 4.62 -7.91 -24.42
CA SER A 116 5.34 -7.08 -23.45
C SER A 116 4.80 -7.27 -22.04
N PRO A 117 5.69 -7.42 -21.01
CA PRO A 117 5.27 -7.37 -19.61
C PRO A 117 4.46 -6.13 -19.26
N VAL A 118 4.80 -4.95 -19.82
CA VAL A 118 4.09 -3.69 -19.62
C VAL A 118 2.66 -3.76 -20.13
N LYS A 119 2.42 -4.27 -21.35
CA LYS A 119 1.05 -4.41 -21.86
C LYS A 119 0.19 -5.33 -20.99
N ALA A 120 0.76 -6.39 -20.45
CA ALA A 120 0.05 -7.29 -19.56
C ALA A 120 -0.32 -6.64 -18.23
N THR A 121 0.59 -5.88 -17.63
CA THR A 121 0.34 -5.16 -16.38
C THR A 121 -0.63 -3.99 -16.58
N ASP A 122 -0.54 -3.24 -17.67
CA ASP A 122 -1.49 -2.18 -18.05
C ASP A 122 -2.92 -2.71 -18.18
N TYR A 123 -3.08 -3.84 -18.91
CA TYR A 123 -4.39 -4.52 -19.01
C TYR A 123 -4.94 -4.90 -17.64
N TYR A 124 -4.11 -5.54 -16.81
CA TYR A 124 -4.57 -6.04 -15.52
C TYR A 124 -4.82 -4.92 -14.51
N TYR A 125 -4.04 -3.83 -14.56
CA TYR A 125 -4.29 -2.65 -13.74
C TYR A 125 -5.59 -1.95 -14.14
N LYS A 126 -5.80 -1.76 -15.46
CA LYS A 126 -7.07 -1.23 -15.99
C LYS A 126 -8.25 -2.11 -15.57
N LEU A 127 -8.16 -3.43 -15.74
CA LEU A 127 -9.20 -4.36 -15.30
C LEU A 127 -9.51 -4.18 -13.80
N SER A 128 -8.49 -4.10 -12.95
CA SER A 128 -8.66 -3.93 -11.50
C SER A 128 -9.36 -2.62 -11.13
N GLN A 129 -9.22 -1.58 -11.96
CA GLN A 129 -9.93 -0.31 -11.82
C GLN A 129 -11.37 -0.41 -12.34
N ASP A 130 -11.57 -0.97 -13.52
CA ASP A 130 -12.88 -1.02 -14.19
C ASP A 130 -13.84 -1.99 -13.49
N THR A 131 -13.33 -3.05 -12.87
CA THR A 131 -14.13 -3.95 -12.02
C THR A 131 -14.55 -3.32 -10.67
N ASN A 132 -14.18 -2.06 -10.40
CA ASN A 132 -14.38 -1.41 -9.10
C ASN A 132 -13.70 -2.13 -7.93
N TYR A 133 -12.75 -3.03 -8.20
CA TYR A 133 -11.88 -3.57 -7.16
C TYR A 133 -10.98 -2.47 -6.60
N ILE A 134 -10.40 -1.64 -7.48
CA ILE A 134 -9.76 -0.36 -7.16
C ILE A 134 -10.83 0.73 -7.31
N ARG A 135 -11.32 1.23 -6.18
CA ARG A 135 -12.39 2.25 -6.15
C ARG A 135 -11.82 3.64 -6.42
N ARG A 136 -11.63 3.97 -7.72
CA ARG A 136 -11.01 5.23 -8.18
C ARG A 136 -11.61 6.48 -7.54
N TYR A 137 -12.93 6.52 -7.37
CA TYR A 137 -13.63 7.67 -6.76
C TYR A 137 -13.31 7.85 -5.27
N ARG A 138 -12.94 6.79 -4.55
CA ARG A 138 -12.46 6.90 -3.16
C ARG A 138 -11.01 7.38 -3.13
N ILE A 139 -10.15 6.83 -3.98
CA ILE A 139 -8.73 7.18 -4.06
C ILE A 139 -8.54 8.65 -4.45
N LYS A 140 -9.42 9.21 -5.29
CA LYS A 140 -9.42 10.64 -5.64
C LYS A 140 -9.65 11.56 -4.43
N LYS A 141 -10.16 11.05 -3.31
CA LYS A 141 -10.37 11.81 -2.07
C LYS A 141 -9.11 11.90 -1.21
N ASP A 142 -8.10 11.04 -1.45
CA ASP A 142 -6.82 11.08 -0.74
C ASP A 142 -6.13 12.42 -0.98
N ILE A 143 -5.57 12.99 0.09
CA ILE A 143 -4.83 14.25 0.02
C ILE A 143 -3.35 13.89 -0.12
N ARG A 144 -2.70 14.38 -1.17
CA ARG A 144 -1.30 14.06 -1.48
C ARG A 144 -0.52 15.32 -1.78
N TRP A 145 0.70 15.41 -1.23
CA TRP A 145 1.65 16.48 -1.53
C TRP A 145 3.08 15.99 -1.35
N LYS A 146 4.05 16.82 -1.70
CA LYS A 146 5.47 16.55 -1.50
C LYS A 146 6.08 17.63 -0.62
N VAL A 147 7.06 17.23 0.17
CA VAL A 147 7.83 18.14 1.01
C VAL A 147 9.32 17.95 0.71
N PRO A 148 10.03 19.03 0.34
CA PRO A 148 11.47 18.97 0.13
C PRO A 148 12.18 18.70 1.46
N SER A 149 13.23 17.89 1.41
CA SER A 149 14.09 17.61 2.56
C SER A 149 15.55 17.48 2.14
N GLN A 150 16.45 17.39 3.13
CA GLN A 150 17.88 17.11 2.88
C GLN A 150 18.13 15.74 2.20
N TYR A 151 17.12 14.86 2.19
CA TYR A 151 17.14 13.51 1.61
C TYR A 151 16.42 13.42 0.25
N GLY A 152 15.89 14.55 -0.25
CA GLY A 152 15.04 14.65 -1.42
C GLY A 152 13.57 14.91 -1.06
N ASP A 153 12.70 14.90 -2.08
CA ASP A 153 11.27 15.16 -1.92
C ASP A 153 10.57 13.96 -1.29
N ILE A 154 10.00 14.15 -0.12
CA ILE A 154 9.22 13.14 0.60
C ILE A 154 7.77 13.21 0.15
N ASP A 155 7.19 12.07 -0.20
CA ASP A 155 5.77 11.95 -0.52
C ASP A 155 4.93 11.84 0.76
N ILE A 156 3.88 12.65 0.86
CA ILE A 156 2.95 12.61 1.99
C ILE A 156 1.54 12.31 1.48
N SER A 157 0.85 11.41 2.14
CA SER A 157 -0.54 11.05 1.82
C SER A 157 -1.38 10.95 3.09
N ILE A 158 -2.50 11.69 3.15
CA ILE A 158 -3.58 11.41 4.10
C ILE A 158 -4.54 10.47 3.38
N ASN A 159 -4.61 9.23 3.85
CA ASN A 159 -5.41 8.20 3.21
C ASN A 159 -6.87 8.30 3.67
N LEU A 160 -7.76 8.68 2.73
CA LEU A 160 -9.20 8.76 2.92
C LEU A 160 -9.96 7.64 2.20
N SER A 161 -9.25 6.85 1.40
CA SER A 161 -9.84 5.75 0.60
C SER A 161 -10.12 4.48 1.41
N LYS A 162 -9.42 4.30 2.53
CA LYS A 162 -9.69 3.22 3.48
C LYS A 162 -10.86 3.63 4.38
N PRO A 163 -12.04 2.99 4.29
CA PRO A 163 -13.17 3.36 5.13
C PRO A 163 -12.80 3.24 6.61
N GLU A 164 -13.01 4.30 7.37
CA GLU A 164 -13.02 4.19 8.83
C GLU A 164 -14.23 3.33 9.21
N LYS A 165 -13.98 2.32 10.03
CA LYS A 165 -15.07 1.47 10.50
C LYS A 165 -15.90 2.26 11.51
N ASP A 166 -17.18 2.46 11.20
CA ASP A 166 -18.18 2.95 12.14
C ASP A 166 -18.12 2.10 13.43
N PRO A 167 -18.25 2.68 14.63
CA PRO A 167 -18.33 1.95 15.90
C PRO A 167 -19.37 0.82 15.89
N LYS A 168 -20.51 1.01 15.24
CA LYS A 168 -21.53 -0.04 15.06
C LYS A 168 -21.02 -1.18 14.18
N ALA A 169 -20.34 -0.87 13.08
CA ALA A 169 -19.72 -1.86 12.21
C ALA A 169 -18.58 -2.63 12.90
N ILE A 170 -17.82 -1.97 13.80
CA ILE A 170 -16.82 -2.63 14.65
C ILE A 170 -17.50 -3.60 15.62
N ALA A 171 -18.59 -3.20 16.25
CA ALA A 171 -19.34 -4.03 17.20
C ALA A 171 -19.96 -5.25 16.46
N ALA A 172 -20.61 -5.02 15.31
CA ALA A 172 -21.15 -6.09 14.47
C ALA A 172 -20.07 -7.07 14.00
N ALA A 173 -18.89 -6.57 13.59
CA ALA A 173 -17.76 -7.40 13.19
C ALA A 173 -17.20 -8.26 14.34
N LYS A 174 -17.24 -7.77 15.59
CA LYS A 174 -16.85 -8.55 16.78
C LYS A 174 -17.83 -9.66 17.10
N LEU A 175 -19.12 -9.41 16.88
CA LEU A 175 -20.20 -10.39 17.12
C LEU A 175 -20.33 -11.40 15.97
N ALA A 176 -19.82 -11.08 14.77
CA ALA A 176 -19.90 -11.94 13.62
C ALA A 176 -19.12 -13.25 13.86
N LYS A 177 -19.73 -14.37 13.40
CA LYS A 177 -19.08 -15.69 13.46
C LYS A 177 -17.71 -15.64 12.78
N GLN A 178 -16.67 -15.97 13.51
CA GLN A 178 -15.34 -16.11 12.94
C GLN A 178 -15.30 -17.32 12.00
N SER A 179 -14.81 -17.10 10.79
CA SER A 179 -14.63 -18.14 9.78
C SER A 179 -13.16 -18.25 9.43
N GLY A 180 -12.64 -19.47 9.39
CA GLY A 180 -11.28 -19.76 8.91
C GLY A 180 -11.15 -19.71 7.38
N TYR A 181 -12.17 -19.23 6.65
CA TYR A 181 -12.16 -19.16 5.19
C TYR A 181 -12.69 -17.79 4.72
N PRO A 182 -11.90 -17.05 3.92
CA PRO A 182 -10.44 -17.21 3.73
C PRO A 182 -9.67 -16.99 5.04
N LYS A 183 -8.49 -17.59 5.18
CA LYS A 183 -7.69 -17.45 6.42
C LYS A 183 -7.21 -16.02 6.65
N CYS A 184 -6.85 -15.30 5.58
CA CYS A 184 -6.45 -13.89 5.64
C CYS A 184 -6.79 -13.15 4.33
N LEU A 185 -6.53 -11.84 4.28
CA LEU A 185 -6.83 -10.97 3.13
C LEU A 185 -6.00 -11.29 1.88
N LEU A 186 -4.89 -12.03 2.01
CA LEU A 186 -3.99 -12.38 0.90
C LEU A 186 -4.19 -13.80 0.36
N CYS A 187 -5.00 -14.63 1.02
CA CYS A 187 -5.23 -16.00 0.55
C CYS A 187 -5.92 -16.02 -0.82
N ARG A 188 -5.52 -16.97 -1.69
CA ARG A 188 -6.16 -17.16 -3.01
C ARG A 188 -7.66 -17.37 -2.94
N GLN A 189 -8.16 -17.91 -1.84
CA GLN A 189 -9.59 -18.12 -1.58
C GLN A 189 -10.39 -16.81 -1.54
N ASN A 190 -9.74 -15.65 -1.55
CA ASN A 190 -10.41 -14.37 -1.71
C ASN A 190 -10.97 -14.16 -3.12
N GLU A 191 -10.36 -14.72 -4.16
CA GLU A 191 -10.84 -14.57 -5.52
C GLU A 191 -12.30 -15.08 -5.66
N GLY A 192 -13.21 -14.18 -6.02
CA GLY A 192 -14.62 -14.50 -6.14
C GLY A 192 -15.39 -14.63 -4.80
N TYR A 193 -14.74 -14.40 -3.66
CA TYR A 193 -15.38 -14.53 -2.34
C TYR A 193 -16.41 -13.41 -2.10
N ALA A 194 -17.62 -13.80 -1.64
CA ALA A 194 -18.73 -12.87 -1.43
C ALA A 194 -18.50 -11.86 -0.31
N GLY A 195 -17.57 -12.14 0.58
CA GLY A 195 -17.35 -11.28 1.74
C GLY A 195 -18.33 -11.50 2.87
N ARG A 196 -18.16 -10.74 3.92
CA ARG A 196 -19.02 -10.62 5.10
C ARG A 196 -18.65 -9.36 5.86
N VAL A 197 -19.43 -8.93 6.84
CA VAL A 197 -19.22 -7.66 7.56
C VAL A 197 -17.80 -7.48 8.13
N ASN A 198 -17.14 -8.58 8.51
CA ASN A 198 -15.76 -8.57 9.03
C ASN A 198 -14.69 -9.04 8.03
N HIS A 199 -15.05 -9.29 6.76
CA HIS A 199 -14.12 -9.69 5.71
C HIS A 199 -14.60 -9.14 4.35
N PRO A 200 -13.79 -8.37 3.60
CA PRO A 200 -14.25 -7.69 2.41
C PRO A 200 -14.67 -8.66 1.30
N ALA A 201 -15.67 -8.25 0.51
CA ALA A 201 -16.03 -8.93 -0.73
C ALA A 201 -14.92 -8.82 -1.77
N ARG A 202 -14.75 -9.87 -2.57
CA ARG A 202 -13.74 -10.00 -3.63
C ARG A 202 -14.28 -10.66 -4.89
N GLN A 203 -15.60 -10.59 -5.11
CA GLN A 203 -16.23 -11.19 -6.29
C GLN A 203 -15.78 -10.52 -7.59
N ASN A 204 -15.43 -9.24 -7.52
CA ASN A 204 -14.89 -8.44 -8.62
C ASN A 204 -13.35 -8.45 -8.73
N HIS A 205 -12.67 -9.27 -7.93
CA HIS A 205 -11.23 -9.39 -7.90
C HIS A 205 -10.75 -10.63 -8.68
N ARG A 206 -9.62 -10.49 -9.38
CA ARG A 206 -8.93 -11.57 -10.09
C ARG A 206 -7.47 -11.59 -9.70
N ILE A 207 -6.87 -12.78 -9.70
CA ILE A 207 -5.49 -13.01 -9.29
C ILE A 207 -4.73 -13.59 -10.47
N ILE A 208 -3.59 -13.03 -10.79
CA ILE A 208 -2.69 -13.58 -11.82
C ILE A 208 -1.73 -14.58 -11.16
N PRO A 209 -1.76 -15.85 -11.55
CA PRO A 209 -0.79 -16.84 -11.07
C PRO A 209 0.57 -16.59 -11.71
N ILE A 210 1.62 -16.51 -10.90
CA ILE A 210 3.01 -16.41 -11.33
C ILE A 210 3.85 -17.49 -10.64
N THR A 211 5.03 -17.77 -11.20
CA THR A 211 6.01 -18.68 -10.59
C THR A 211 7.18 -17.87 -10.09
N VAL A 212 7.49 -17.99 -8.81
CA VAL A 212 8.59 -17.31 -8.13
C VAL A 212 9.35 -18.35 -7.31
N ASN A 213 10.66 -18.39 -7.43
CA ASN A 213 11.52 -19.41 -6.80
C ASN A 213 10.97 -20.84 -6.96
N GLY A 214 10.53 -21.18 -8.19
CA GLY A 214 10.01 -22.50 -8.52
C GLY A 214 8.67 -22.87 -7.89
N THR A 215 8.02 -21.97 -7.15
CA THR A 215 6.75 -22.21 -6.46
C THR A 215 5.63 -21.30 -7.00
N GLN A 216 4.38 -21.66 -6.70
CA GLN A 216 3.20 -20.92 -7.18
C GLN A 216 2.89 -19.72 -6.26
N TRP A 217 2.81 -18.54 -6.87
CA TRP A 217 2.47 -17.27 -6.23
C TRP A 217 1.28 -16.62 -6.89
N GLY A 218 0.66 -15.68 -6.18
CA GLY A 218 -0.36 -14.79 -6.72
C GLY A 218 0.19 -13.37 -6.90
N PHE A 219 -0.14 -12.75 -8.02
CA PHE A 219 0.09 -11.35 -8.29
C PHE A 219 -1.25 -10.62 -8.34
N GLN A 220 -1.41 -9.55 -7.54
CA GLN A 220 -2.61 -8.73 -7.48
C GLN A 220 -2.26 -7.28 -7.20
N TYR A 221 -3.12 -6.33 -7.62
CA TYR A 221 -3.01 -4.94 -7.17
C TYR A 221 -3.62 -4.75 -5.79
N SER A 222 -3.12 -3.74 -5.08
CA SER A 222 -3.72 -3.29 -3.83
C SER A 222 -4.95 -2.43 -4.13
N PRO A 223 -6.09 -2.65 -3.48
CA PRO A 223 -7.26 -1.80 -3.69
C PRO A 223 -7.09 -0.36 -3.15
N TYR A 224 -6.07 -0.12 -2.34
CA TYR A 224 -5.83 1.20 -1.71
C TYR A 224 -4.93 2.11 -2.55
N VAL A 225 -4.13 1.58 -3.48
CA VAL A 225 -3.29 2.33 -4.43
C VAL A 225 -2.54 3.50 -3.78
N TYR A 226 -1.69 3.20 -2.80
CA TYR A 226 -0.89 4.23 -2.14
C TYR A 226 0.05 4.96 -3.11
N TYR A 227 0.50 4.27 -4.17
CA TYR A 227 1.30 4.77 -5.27
C TYR A 227 0.92 4.06 -6.58
N ASN A 228 1.47 4.51 -7.71
CA ASN A 228 1.09 3.98 -9.02
C ASN A 228 1.34 2.46 -9.12
N GLU A 229 0.32 1.73 -9.56
CA GLU A 229 0.33 0.28 -9.76
C GLU A 229 0.78 -0.51 -8.51
N HIS A 230 0.44 0.01 -7.30
CA HIS A 230 0.74 -0.68 -6.06
C HIS A 230 0.23 -2.11 -6.09
N CYS A 231 1.13 -3.08 -6.07
CA CYS A 231 0.82 -4.50 -6.16
C CYS A 231 1.30 -5.29 -4.94
N ILE A 232 0.72 -6.48 -4.79
CA ILE A 232 1.06 -7.45 -3.76
C ILE A 232 1.34 -8.78 -4.46
N VAL A 233 2.51 -9.34 -4.17
CA VAL A 233 2.93 -10.67 -4.62
C VAL A 233 2.94 -11.58 -3.39
N PHE A 234 2.10 -12.60 -3.37
CA PHE A 234 1.87 -13.41 -2.18
C PHE A 234 2.03 -14.90 -2.45
N ASN A 235 2.52 -15.63 -1.47
CA ASN A 235 2.70 -17.07 -1.55
C ASN A 235 1.36 -17.78 -1.80
N GLY A 236 1.36 -18.78 -2.64
CA GLY A 236 0.19 -19.64 -2.90
C GLY A 236 -0.30 -20.40 -1.66
N GLU A 237 0.58 -20.60 -0.69
CA GLU A 237 0.30 -21.22 0.58
C GLU A 237 0.30 -20.18 1.71
N HIS A 238 -0.57 -20.37 2.71
CA HIS A 238 -0.64 -19.51 3.88
C HIS A 238 0.43 -19.93 4.89
N ILE A 239 1.64 -19.45 4.70
CA ILE A 239 2.80 -19.67 5.57
C ILE A 239 3.35 -18.33 6.07
N PRO A 240 3.95 -18.27 7.26
CA PRO A 240 4.54 -17.05 7.78
C PRO A 240 5.67 -16.53 6.88
N MET A 241 5.78 -15.21 6.82
CA MET A 241 6.90 -14.58 6.14
C MET A 241 8.21 -14.75 6.94
N LYS A 242 9.30 -14.83 6.21
CA LYS A 242 10.65 -14.91 6.77
C LYS A 242 11.63 -14.25 5.81
N ILE A 243 12.53 -13.43 6.36
CA ILE A 243 13.62 -12.86 5.58
C ILE A 243 14.80 -13.84 5.61
N GLU A 244 15.15 -14.37 4.45
CA GLU A 244 16.23 -15.35 4.25
C GLU A 244 16.73 -15.27 2.80
N LYS A 245 17.79 -16.03 2.45
CA LYS A 245 18.32 -16.06 1.08
C LYS A 245 17.24 -16.24 0.01
N ALA A 246 16.28 -17.12 0.27
CA ALA A 246 15.16 -17.35 -0.65
C ALA A 246 14.30 -16.09 -0.90
N THR A 247 14.26 -15.15 0.05
CA THR A 247 13.59 -13.85 -0.13
C THR A 247 14.23 -13.07 -1.28
N PHE A 248 15.55 -12.96 -1.29
CA PHE A 248 16.28 -12.24 -2.34
C PHE A 248 16.10 -12.90 -3.70
N VAL A 249 16.12 -14.23 -3.76
CA VAL A 249 15.78 -14.98 -5.00
C VAL A 249 14.39 -14.62 -5.49
N LYS A 250 13.38 -14.61 -4.60
CA LYS A 250 12.00 -14.31 -4.95
C LYS A 250 11.85 -12.88 -5.46
N LEU A 251 12.52 -11.91 -4.84
CA LEU A 251 12.51 -10.51 -5.29
C LEU A 251 13.03 -10.39 -6.73
N PHE A 252 14.20 -10.96 -7.02
CA PHE A 252 14.79 -10.86 -8.36
C PHE A 252 14.05 -11.70 -9.41
N ASP A 253 13.47 -12.83 -9.06
CA ASP A 253 12.61 -13.58 -9.98
C ASP A 253 11.42 -12.74 -10.44
N PHE A 254 10.77 -12.01 -9.53
CA PHE A 254 9.70 -11.08 -9.89
C PHE A 254 10.20 -9.92 -10.76
N ILE A 255 11.35 -9.32 -10.41
CA ILE A 255 11.95 -8.23 -11.21
C ILE A 255 12.32 -8.69 -12.64
N LYS A 256 12.72 -9.95 -12.82
CA LYS A 256 12.94 -10.53 -14.17
C LYS A 256 11.64 -10.68 -14.93
N LEU A 257 10.54 -11.03 -14.26
CA LEU A 257 9.21 -11.10 -14.89
C LEU A 257 8.67 -9.72 -15.26
N PHE A 258 8.88 -8.72 -14.39
CA PHE A 258 8.34 -7.36 -14.53
C PHE A 258 9.43 -6.30 -14.29
N PRO A 259 10.35 -6.08 -15.27
CA PRO A 259 11.53 -5.22 -15.07
C PRO A 259 11.22 -3.75 -14.83
N HIS A 260 10.00 -3.30 -15.13
CA HIS A 260 9.51 -1.93 -14.91
C HIS A 260 8.95 -1.71 -13.50
N TYR A 261 8.90 -2.75 -12.66
CA TYR A 261 8.46 -2.69 -11.26
C TYR A 261 9.66 -2.74 -10.32
N PHE A 262 9.45 -2.26 -9.10
CA PHE A 262 10.22 -2.67 -7.93
C PHE A 262 9.45 -3.74 -7.15
N LEU A 263 10.12 -4.49 -6.29
CA LEU A 263 9.53 -5.37 -5.30
C LEU A 263 10.33 -5.33 -4.01
N GLY A 264 9.64 -5.21 -2.87
CA GLY A 264 10.26 -5.21 -1.55
C GLY A 264 9.46 -6.03 -0.54
N SER A 265 10.14 -6.39 0.55
CA SER A 265 9.54 -7.10 1.68
C SER A 265 9.45 -6.19 2.90
N ASN A 266 8.37 -6.29 3.66
CA ASN A 266 8.42 -5.84 5.05
C ASN A 266 9.44 -6.68 5.83
N ALA A 267 9.91 -6.15 6.96
CA ALA A 267 10.68 -6.92 7.92
C ALA A 267 9.84 -8.04 8.56
N ASP A 268 10.47 -9.11 8.98
CA ASP A 268 9.82 -10.31 9.54
C ASP A 268 9.70 -10.31 11.08
N LEU A 269 10.13 -9.24 11.74
CA LEU A 269 10.02 -9.06 13.19
C LEU A 269 8.89 -8.09 13.56
N PRO A 270 8.25 -8.27 14.74
CA PRO A 270 7.29 -7.31 15.28
C PRO A 270 7.87 -5.89 15.36
N ILE A 271 7.01 -4.87 15.46
CA ILE A 271 7.36 -3.44 15.59
C ILE A 271 7.92 -2.85 14.28
N VAL A 272 8.86 -3.53 13.62
CA VAL A 272 9.49 -3.08 12.37
C VAL A 272 8.96 -3.78 11.13
N GLY A 273 8.03 -4.74 11.30
CA GLY A 273 7.38 -5.48 10.23
C GLY A 273 6.04 -4.88 9.79
N GLY A 274 5.47 -5.48 8.76
CA GLY A 274 4.12 -5.16 8.25
C GLY A 274 3.00 -5.78 9.09
N SER A 275 1.75 -5.49 8.68
CA SER A 275 0.55 -5.93 9.41
C SER A 275 0.17 -7.40 9.23
N ILE A 276 0.71 -8.11 8.22
CA ILE A 276 0.38 -9.51 7.90
C ILE A 276 1.67 -10.33 7.85
N LEU A 277 2.22 -10.66 9.02
CA LEU A 277 3.41 -11.51 9.13
C LEU A 277 3.09 -13.00 8.94
N SER A 278 1.83 -13.39 9.08
CA SER A 278 1.38 -14.79 9.00
C SER A 278 1.26 -15.34 7.57
N HIS A 279 1.39 -14.50 6.55
CA HIS A 279 1.32 -14.91 5.15
C HIS A 279 2.46 -14.27 4.36
N ASP A 280 3.37 -15.09 3.83
CA ASP A 280 4.53 -14.66 3.06
C ASP A 280 4.11 -13.86 1.82
N HIS A 281 4.53 -12.60 1.76
CA HIS A 281 4.14 -11.67 0.69
C HIS A 281 5.12 -10.52 0.54
N TYR A 282 5.11 -9.92 -0.64
CA TYR A 282 5.91 -8.76 -1.02
C TYR A 282 5.01 -7.65 -1.57
N GLN A 283 5.49 -6.41 -1.54
CA GLN A 283 4.81 -5.27 -2.13
C GLN A 283 5.69 -4.64 -3.20
N GLY A 284 5.09 -4.28 -4.32
CA GLY A 284 5.77 -3.70 -5.46
C GLY A 284 4.89 -2.75 -6.25
N GLY A 285 5.38 -2.36 -7.41
CA GLY A 285 4.64 -1.49 -8.32
C GLY A 285 5.55 -0.69 -9.24
N ASN A 286 4.93 0.13 -10.09
CA ASN A 286 5.60 1.01 -11.03
C ASN A 286 5.70 2.42 -10.43
N TYR A 287 6.60 2.61 -9.47
CA TYR A 287 6.80 3.89 -8.79
C TYR A 287 8.25 4.06 -8.34
N GLN A 288 8.78 5.27 -8.45
CA GLN A 288 10.13 5.61 -8.00
C GLN A 288 10.08 6.53 -6.78
N PHE A 289 10.29 5.92 -5.62
CA PHE A 289 10.31 6.62 -4.33
C PHE A 289 11.54 7.51 -4.14
N ALA A 290 11.49 8.40 -3.15
CA ALA A 290 12.60 9.27 -2.79
C ALA A 290 13.87 8.49 -2.46
N MET A 291 13.77 7.40 -1.70
CA MET A 291 14.92 6.53 -1.38
C MET A 291 15.58 5.96 -2.63
N ALA A 292 14.81 5.56 -3.65
CA ALA A 292 15.37 5.04 -4.89
C ALA A 292 16.18 6.10 -5.68
N LYS A 293 15.83 7.39 -5.53
CA LYS A 293 16.52 8.54 -6.14
C LYS A 293 17.71 9.03 -5.33
N ALA A 294 17.74 8.69 -4.03
CA ALA A 294 18.78 9.14 -3.14
C ALA A 294 20.15 8.61 -3.59
N PRO A 295 21.21 9.44 -3.59
CA PRO A 295 22.55 9.04 -4.00
C PRO A 295 23.20 8.16 -2.94
N ILE A 296 24.19 7.37 -3.36
CA ILE A 296 25.18 6.79 -2.44
C ILE A 296 26.04 7.94 -1.90
N GLU A 297 26.04 8.14 -0.59
CA GLU A 297 26.88 9.16 0.06
C GLU A 297 28.29 8.66 0.36
N LYS A 298 28.44 7.34 0.54
CA LYS A 298 29.73 6.71 0.80
C LYS A 298 29.80 5.33 0.15
N HIS A 299 30.67 5.19 -0.84
CA HIS A 299 30.99 3.88 -1.42
C HIS A 299 31.82 3.05 -0.43
N VAL A 300 31.57 1.75 -0.43
CA VAL A 300 32.28 0.77 0.39
C VAL A 300 32.70 -0.43 -0.46
N GLU A 301 33.83 -1.02 -0.13
CA GLU A 301 34.29 -2.27 -0.73
C GLU A 301 34.04 -3.41 0.27
N ILE A 302 33.45 -4.50 -0.21
CA ILE A 302 33.18 -5.68 0.62
C ILE A 302 34.08 -6.81 0.11
N PRO A 303 34.97 -7.36 0.96
CA PRO A 303 35.89 -8.40 0.56
C PRO A 303 35.22 -9.62 -0.06
N GLY A 304 35.71 -10.06 -1.22
CA GLY A 304 35.12 -11.16 -2.00
C GLY A 304 33.95 -10.76 -2.89
N TYR A 305 33.55 -9.45 -2.89
CA TYR A 305 32.49 -8.88 -3.72
C TYR A 305 32.93 -7.60 -4.44
N GLU A 306 34.19 -7.53 -4.85
CA GLU A 306 34.80 -6.36 -5.51
C GLU A 306 34.15 -6.05 -6.88
N ASP A 307 33.41 -7.00 -7.44
CA ASP A 307 32.60 -6.87 -8.67
C ASP A 307 31.20 -6.27 -8.42
N VAL A 308 30.82 -6.05 -7.17
CA VAL A 308 29.53 -5.45 -6.76
C VAL A 308 29.75 -4.01 -6.30
N GLU A 309 29.09 -3.05 -6.94
CA GLU A 309 29.02 -1.69 -6.41
C GLU A 309 28.23 -1.70 -5.11
N ALA A 310 28.82 -1.24 -4.01
CA ALA A 310 28.18 -1.16 -2.71
C ALA A 310 28.38 0.22 -2.07
N GLY A 311 27.38 0.70 -1.30
CA GLY A 311 27.50 1.96 -0.61
C GLY A 311 26.34 2.31 0.30
N ILE A 312 26.62 3.21 1.24
CA ILE A 312 25.63 3.78 2.15
C ILE A 312 24.83 4.84 1.42
N VAL A 313 23.51 4.72 1.44
CA VAL A 313 22.60 5.69 0.80
C VAL A 313 22.44 6.92 1.69
N LYS A 314 22.42 8.12 1.09
CA LYS A 314 22.03 9.36 1.78
C LYS A 314 20.54 9.34 2.09
N TRP A 315 20.19 8.67 3.16
CA TRP A 315 18.80 8.42 3.57
C TRP A 315 18.69 8.43 5.10
N PRO A 316 17.54 8.83 5.71
CA PRO A 316 17.39 8.87 7.16
C PRO A 316 17.44 7.49 7.82
N LEU A 317 17.03 6.43 7.10
CA LEU A 317 17.26 5.06 7.55
C LEU A 317 18.63 4.55 7.10
N SER A 318 19.11 3.50 7.78
CA SER A 318 20.42 2.88 7.52
C SER A 318 20.30 1.91 6.34
N VAL A 319 20.61 2.38 5.13
CA VAL A 319 20.46 1.60 3.89
C VAL A 319 21.80 1.33 3.25
N LEU A 320 22.12 0.05 3.06
CA LEU A 320 23.21 -0.41 2.19
C LEU A 320 22.63 -0.72 0.81
N ARG A 321 23.04 0.01 -0.22
CA ARG A 321 22.68 -0.24 -1.62
C ARG A 321 23.76 -1.05 -2.28
N ILE A 322 23.35 -2.12 -2.99
CA ILE A 322 24.25 -2.99 -3.76
C ILE A 322 23.74 -3.11 -5.20
N ARG A 323 24.65 -3.09 -6.18
CA ARG A 323 24.36 -3.13 -7.61
C ARG A 323 25.30 -4.06 -8.34
N CYS A 324 24.74 -4.88 -9.24
CA CYS A 324 25.51 -5.75 -10.14
C CYS A 324 24.65 -6.13 -11.36
N LYS A 325 25.30 -6.55 -12.46
CA LYS A 325 24.59 -7.16 -13.59
C LYS A 325 24.12 -8.58 -13.31
N ASP A 326 24.84 -9.29 -12.43
CA ASP A 326 24.52 -10.65 -12.03
C ASP A 326 23.75 -10.64 -10.69
N GLU A 327 22.44 -10.98 -10.77
CA GLU A 327 21.60 -11.05 -9.59
C GLU A 327 22.04 -12.09 -8.57
N LYS A 328 22.75 -13.14 -8.99
CA LYS A 328 23.26 -14.18 -8.07
C LYS A 328 24.30 -13.62 -7.14
N ARG A 329 25.17 -12.75 -7.64
CA ARG A 329 26.17 -12.04 -6.81
C ARG A 329 25.49 -11.16 -5.76
N LEU A 330 24.38 -10.48 -6.15
CA LEU A 330 23.60 -9.67 -5.20
C LEU A 330 22.90 -10.55 -4.16
N ILE A 331 22.35 -11.69 -4.56
CA ILE A 331 21.69 -12.64 -3.65
C ILE A 331 22.70 -13.16 -2.62
N ASP A 332 23.89 -13.55 -3.06
CA ASP A 332 24.93 -14.09 -2.18
C ASP A 332 25.44 -13.03 -1.21
N LEU A 333 25.68 -11.79 -1.69
CA LEU A 333 26.08 -10.67 -0.82
C LEU A 333 24.96 -10.27 0.16
N ALA A 334 23.72 -10.22 -0.29
CA ALA A 334 22.58 -9.88 0.57
C ALA A 334 22.38 -10.92 1.70
N ASP A 335 22.57 -12.20 1.40
CA ASP A 335 22.54 -13.29 2.38
C ASP A 335 23.69 -13.17 3.39
N HIS A 336 24.89 -12.83 2.92
CA HIS A 336 26.04 -12.55 3.75
C HIS A 336 25.79 -11.38 4.72
N VAL A 337 25.30 -10.25 4.18
CA VAL A 337 24.93 -9.06 4.99
C VAL A 337 23.84 -9.39 6.00
N LEU A 338 22.80 -10.13 5.61
CA LEU A 338 21.72 -10.55 6.51
C LEU A 338 22.25 -11.42 7.66
N GLY A 339 23.12 -12.40 7.34
CA GLY A 339 23.73 -13.28 8.34
C GLY A 339 24.60 -12.51 9.34
N ALA A 340 25.44 -11.62 8.85
CA ALA A 340 26.26 -10.74 9.68
C ALA A 340 25.41 -9.82 10.56
N TRP A 341 24.37 -9.17 9.96
CA TRP A 341 23.51 -8.24 10.68
C TRP A 341 22.72 -8.93 11.80
N ARG A 342 22.19 -10.12 11.56
CA ARG A 342 21.43 -10.87 12.59
C ARG A 342 22.22 -11.17 13.85
N GLY A 343 23.53 -11.37 13.74
CA GLY A 343 24.41 -11.62 14.88
C GLY A 343 25.13 -10.38 15.42
N TYR A 344 24.90 -9.19 14.83
CA TYR A 344 25.68 -8.01 15.15
C TYR A 344 25.19 -7.28 16.40
N THR A 345 26.11 -7.06 17.34
CA THR A 345 25.90 -6.23 18.54
C THR A 345 26.94 -5.13 18.57
N ASP A 346 26.52 -3.88 18.77
CA ASP A 346 27.34 -2.70 18.98
C ASP A 346 26.71 -1.86 20.10
N ALA A 347 27.11 -2.10 21.33
CA ALA A 347 26.55 -1.45 22.51
C ALA A 347 26.76 0.08 22.48
N ASP A 348 27.84 0.57 21.88
CA ASP A 348 28.13 2.00 21.76
C ASP A 348 27.15 2.70 20.82
N ALA A 349 26.55 1.94 19.89
CA ALA A 349 25.49 2.40 18.99
C ALA A 349 24.09 1.99 19.46
N ASN A 350 23.96 1.42 20.66
CA ASN A 350 22.70 0.89 21.22
C ASN A 350 22.08 -0.24 20.36
N ILE A 351 22.89 -1.00 19.64
CA ILE A 351 22.46 -2.11 18.79
C ILE A 351 22.72 -3.43 19.51
N PHE A 352 21.69 -4.22 19.71
CA PHE A 352 21.77 -5.55 20.27
C PHE A 352 21.13 -6.56 19.31
N ALA A 353 21.85 -7.65 19.02
CA ALA A 353 21.36 -8.71 18.14
C ALA A 353 20.17 -9.44 18.76
N GLU A 354 20.23 -9.62 20.09
CA GLU A 354 19.17 -10.28 20.88
C GLU A 354 19.16 -9.77 22.32
N THR A 355 18.03 -9.93 23.00
CA THR A 355 17.87 -9.73 24.45
C THR A 355 17.01 -10.87 24.98
N ASP A 356 17.48 -11.58 26.02
CA ASP A 356 16.80 -12.72 26.62
C ASP A 356 16.39 -13.83 25.61
N GLY A 357 17.18 -13.98 24.54
CA GLY A 357 16.94 -14.94 23.46
C GLY A 357 15.96 -14.49 22.37
N GLU A 358 15.43 -13.27 22.47
CA GLU A 358 14.58 -12.68 21.42
C GLU A 358 15.41 -11.88 20.42
N PRO A 359 15.34 -12.20 19.11
CA PRO A 359 16.12 -11.52 18.09
C PRO A 359 15.58 -10.12 17.78
N HIS A 360 16.49 -9.16 17.50
CA HIS A 360 16.14 -7.79 17.20
C HIS A 360 16.50 -7.36 15.78
N ASN A 361 17.53 -7.94 15.18
CA ASN A 361 18.06 -7.51 13.89
C ASN A 361 17.34 -8.21 12.72
N THR A 362 16.90 -7.43 11.75
CA THR A 362 16.36 -7.90 10.49
C THR A 362 16.59 -6.86 9.37
N ILE A 363 16.14 -7.15 8.15
CA ILE A 363 16.30 -6.27 6.98
C ILE A 363 14.96 -6.07 6.29
N THR A 364 14.73 -4.86 5.78
CA THR A 364 13.69 -4.54 4.79
C THR A 364 14.37 -4.45 3.42
N PRO A 365 14.32 -5.49 2.56
CA PRO A 365 14.97 -5.51 1.27
C PRO A 365 14.06 -4.95 0.17
N ILE A 366 14.62 -4.16 -0.77
CA ILE A 366 13.90 -3.61 -1.91
C ILE A 366 14.73 -3.79 -3.18
N ALA A 367 14.22 -4.58 -4.12
CA ALA A 367 14.87 -4.88 -5.40
C ALA A 367 14.23 -4.10 -6.55
N ARG A 368 15.05 -3.72 -7.54
CA ARG A 368 14.61 -3.12 -8.81
C ARG A 368 15.65 -3.28 -9.89
N LYS A 369 15.27 -2.97 -11.12
CA LYS A 369 16.19 -2.86 -12.24
C LYS A 369 16.43 -1.40 -12.60
N VAL A 370 17.70 -1.03 -12.79
CA VAL A 370 18.11 0.33 -13.20
C VAL A 370 19.02 0.19 -14.43
N GLY A 371 18.47 0.47 -15.60
CA GLY A 371 19.15 0.18 -16.87
C GLY A 371 19.38 -1.34 -17.03
N ASP A 372 20.62 -1.74 -17.20
CA ASP A 372 21.04 -3.15 -17.30
C ASP A 372 21.50 -3.77 -15.97
N MET A 373 21.51 -2.95 -14.88
CA MET A 373 21.92 -3.39 -13.54
C MET A 373 20.71 -3.83 -12.72
N PHE A 374 20.88 -4.86 -11.91
CA PHE A 374 20.04 -5.13 -10.75
C PHE A 374 20.51 -4.29 -9.58
N GLU A 375 19.57 -3.80 -8.80
CA GLU A 375 19.83 -2.99 -7.60
C GLU A 375 19.02 -3.55 -6.43
N LEU A 376 19.65 -3.64 -5.27
CA LEU A 376 19.01 -4.08 -4.03
C LEU A 376 19.38 -3.10 -2.92
N ASP A 377 18.38 -2.52 -2.30
CA ASP A 377 18.52 -1.74 -1.07
C ASP A 377 18.25 -2.66 0.13
N LEU A 378 19.17 -2.70 1.06
CA LEU A 378 19.09 -3.44 2.32
C LEU A 378 18.94 -2.42 3.45
N ALA A 379 17.70 -2.11 3.83
CA ALA A 379 17.45 -1.24 4.98
C ALA A 379 17.54 -2.05 6.27
N LEU A 380 18.56 -1.75 7.09
CA LEU A 380 18.79 -2.41 8.36
C LEU A 380 17.72 -2.00 9.38
N ARG A 381 17.15 -2.97 10.06
CA ARG A 381 16.09 -2.76 11.05
C ARG A 381 16.44 -3.44 12.37
N ASN A 382 15.95 -2.85 13.46
CA ASN A 382 16.07 -3.42 14.80
C ASN A 382 14.83 -3.08 15.61
N ASN A 383 14.27 -4.04 16.36
CA ASN A 383 13.02 -3.89 17.11
C ASN A 383 13.23 -3.82 18.65
N LEU A 384 14.44 -3.46 19.10
CA LEU A 384 14.73 -3.29 20.52
C LEU A 384 13.73 -2.36 21.19
N THR A 385 13.24 -2.77 22.36
CA THR A 385 12.41 -1.94 23.24
C THR A 385 13.13 -1.69 24.57
N THR A 386 12.85 -0.57 25.20
CA THR A 386 13.32 -0.22 26.55
C THR A 386 12.17 0.39 27.34
N ASP A 387 12.35 0.58 28.65
CA ASP A 387 11.36 1.27 29.48
C ASP A 387 11.09 2.70 28.99
N GLU A 388 12.10 3.38 28.46
CA GLU A 388 11.98 4.70 27.86
C GLU A 388 11.26 4.67 26.50
N TYR A 389 11.50 3.62 25.69
CA TYR A 389 10.93 3.43 24.36
C TYR A 389 10.14 2.11 24.26
N PRO A 390 8.97 2.01 24.90
CA PRO A 390 8.22 0.75 24.97
C PRO A 390 7.61 0.33 23.63
N LEU A 391 7.49 1.24 22.65
CA LEU A 391 7.06 0.98 21.29
C LEU A 391 8.23 0.65 20.34
N GLY A 392 9.47 0.80 20.80
CA GLY A 392 10.70 0.55 20.06
C GLY A 392 11.65 1.75 20.07
N VAL A 393 12.95 1.45 20.26
CA VAL A 393 14.02 2.46 20.17
C VAL A 393 14.11 3.05 18.76
N TYR A 394 13.90 2.19 17.74
CA TYR A 394 13.93 2.53 16.32
C TYR A 394 12.51 2.60 15.73
N HIS A 395 11.66 3.38 16.41
CA HIS A 395 10.25 3.59 16.13
C HIS A 395 9.95 5.08 16.29
N PRO A 396 8.88 5.64 15.68
CA PRO A 396 8.50 7.02 15.91
C PRO A 396 8.40 7.34 17.41
N HIS A 397 9.13 8.36 17.87
CA HIS A 397 9.13 8.76 19.27
C HIS A 397 7.89 9.55 19.64
N ALA A 398 7.58 9.62 20.95
CA ALA A 398 6.30 10.10 21.47
C ALA A 398 5.93 11.52 21.02
N GLU A 399 6.90 12.42 20.88
CA GLU A 399 6.69 13.79 20.44
C GLU A 399 6.20 13.93 18.99
N LYS A 400 6.29 12.86 18.20
CA LYS A 400 5.83 12.79 16.80
C LYS A 400 4.50 12.05 16.63
N HIS A 401 3.95 11.47 17.71
CA HIS A 401 2.72 10.66 17.66
C HIS A 401 1.46 11.46 17.31
N ASN A 402 1.49 12.77 17.44
CA ASN A 402 0.44 13.64 16.93
C ASN A 402 0.24 13.51 15.41
N ILE A 403 1.31 13.21 14.66
CA ILE A 403 1.31 13.02 13.21
C ILE A 403 1.38 11.53 12.84
N LYS A 404 2.39 10.79 13.35
CA LYS A 404 2.63 9.38 13.00
C LYS A 404 3.03 8.59 14.24
N LYS A 405 2.19 7.62 14.62
CA LYS A 405 2.42 6.72 15.76
C LYS A 405 2.67 5.28 15.33
N GLU A 406 2.17 4.89 14.16
CA GLU A 406 2.18 3.51 13.68
C GLU A 406 3.60 3.09 13.27
N ASN A 407 3.82 1.77 13.22
CA ASN A 407 5.06 1.17 12.77
C ASN A 407 5.46 1.65 11.37
N ILE A 408 6.76 1.77 11.12
CA ILE A 408 7.33 2.16 9.84
C ILE A 408 7.56 0.91 9.00
N GLY A 409 6.64 0.66 8.05
CA GLY A 409 6.69 -0.45 7.11
C GLY A 409 7.45 -0.10 5.82
N LEU A 410 7.43 -1.05 4.87
CA LEU A 410 8.15 -0.94 3.60
C LEU A 410 7.92 0.39 2.86
N ILE A 411 6.67 0.84 2.77
CA ILE A 411 6.28 2.02 2.01
C ILE A 411 6.86 3.28 2.64
N GLU A 412 6.75 3.40 3.96
CA GLU A 412 7.30 4.53 4.70
C GLU A 412 8.84 4.52 4.65
N VAL A 413 9.48 3.35 4.76
CA VAL A 413 10.95 3.20 4.61
C VAL A 413 11.43 3.82 3.30
N MET A 414 10.66 3.68 2.22
CA MET A 414 10.99 4.22 0.89
C MET A 414 10.71 5.71 0.74
N GLY A 415 10.02 6.36 1.70
CA GLY A 415 9.79 7.81 1.71
C GLY A 415 8.38 8.25 1.33
N LEU A 416 7.36 7.41 1.51
CA LEU A 416 5.96 7.79 1.40
C LEU A 416 5.27 7.69 2.76
N ALA A 417 4.91 8.81 3.37
CA ALA A 417 4.10 8.85 4.57
C ALA A 417 2.66 8.44 4.27
N ILE A 418 2.17 7.42 4.97
CA ILE A 418 0.74 7.09 4.97
C ILE A 418 0.18 7.54 6.31
N LEU A 419 -0.56 8.65 6.27
CA LEU A 419 -1.07 9.33 7.46
C LEU A 419 -2.57 9.05 7.66
N PRO A 420 -3.05 9.06 8.93
CA PRO A 420 -4.45 8.76 9.25
C PRO A 420 -5.40 9.85 8.78
N ALA A 421 -6.65 9.44 8.45
CA ALA A 421 -7.69 10.33 7.93
C ALA A 421 -8.04 11.50 8.85
N ARG A 422 -7.94 11.31 10.18
CA ARG A 422 -8.18 12.36 11.18
C ARG A 422 -7.41 13.67 10.92
N LEU A 423 -6.19 13.55 10.36
CA LEU A 423 -5.35 14.72 10.08
C LEU A 423 -5.98 15.70 9.07
N LYS A 424 -6.89 15.25 8.21
CA LYS A 424 -7.61 16.16 7.31
C LYS A 424 -8.37 17.23 8.08
N THR A 425 -9.14 16.82 9.10
CA THR A 425 -9.95 17.73 9.91
C THR A 425 -9.07 18.46 10.92
N GLU A 426 -8.18 17.74 11.61
CA GLU A 426 -7.29 18.31 12.63
C GLU A 426 -6.41 19.43 12.06
N LEU A 427 -5.85 19.30 10.86
CA LEU A 427 -5.03 20.37 10.24
C LEU A 427 -5.86 21.58 9.84
N GLN A 428 -7.12 21.38 9.40
CA GLN A 428 -8.01 22.49 9.10
C GLN A 428 -8.37 23.26 10.38
N ASP A 429 -8.75 22.55 11.44
CA ASP A 429 -9.08 23.16 12.73
C ASP A 429 -7.85 23.87 13.33
N LEU A 430 -6.65 23.29 13.21
CA LEU A 430 -5.41 23.93 13.63
C LEU A 430 -5.14 25.24 12.88
N ALA A 431 -5.37 25.26 11.55
CA ALA A 431 -5.21 26.47 10.76
C ALA A 431 -6.11 27.60 11.28
N ASP A 432 -7.38 27.29 11.58
CA ASP A 432 -8.33 28.26 12.12
C ASP A 432 -7.91 28.75 13.51
N TYR A 433 -7.48 27.83 14.41
CA TYR A 433 -7.01 28.17 15.75
C TYR A 433 -5.77 29.07 15.74
N ILE A 434 -4.80 28.77 14.86
CA ILE A 434 -3.57 29.57 14.70
C ILE A 434 -3.91 30.99 14.22
N ILE A 435 -4.75 31.11 13.19
CA ILE A 435 -5.12 32.41 12.60
C ILE A 435 -5.92 33.26 13.61
N GLU A 436 -6.84 32.63 14.31
CA GLU A 436 -7.66 33.30 15.32
C GLU A 436 -6.95 33.50 16.69
N LYS A 437 -5.71 33.02 16.80
CA LYS A 437 -4.90 33.06 18.04
C LYS A 437 -5.61 32.45 19.26
N LYS A 438 -6.34 31.35 18.99
CA LYS A 438 -7.02 30.57 20.03
C LYS A 438 -6.01 29.65 20.73
N ASP A 439 -6.30 29.35 22.01
CA ASP A 439 -5.52 28.35 22.75
C ASP A 439 -5.82 26.95 22.23
N ILE A 440 -4.82 26.34 21.60
CA ILE A 440 -4.91 24.98 21.02
C ILE A 440 -5.19 23.95 22.12
N ARG A 441 -4.63 24.14 23.33
CA ARG A 441 -4.80 23.22 24.46
C ARG A 441 -6.23 23.23 25.01
N SER A 442 -7.03 24.25 24.69
CA SER A 442 -8.45 24.31 25.07
C SER A 442 -9.34 23.33 24.30
N ASN A 443 -8.83 22.74 23.22
CA ASN A 443 -9.55 21.78 22.37
C ASN A 443 -8.93 20.38 22.54
N GLU A 444 -9.66 19.45 23.16
CA GLU A 444 -9.22 18.07 23.43
C GLU A 444 -8.73 17.33 22.17
N ALA A 445 -9.35 17.58 21.01
CA ALA A 445 -8.95 16.95 19.75
C ALA A 445 -7.61 17.49 19.22
N LEU A 446 -7.25 18.74 19.55
CA LEU A 446 -6.08 19.45 19.05
C LEU A 446 -4.92 19.53 20.06
N GLU A 447 -5.18 19.33 21.35
CA GLU A 447 -4.20 19.45 22.43
C GLU A 447 -2.88 18.72 22.12
N LYS A 448 -2.96 17.51 21.55
CA LYS A 448 -1.81 16.70 21.15
C LYS A 448 -0.87 17.38 20.11
N HIS A 449 -1.35 18.43 19.44
CA HIS A 449 -0.57 19.18 18.45
C HIS A 449 0.04 20.46 19.02
N ALA A 450 -0.31 20.87 20.27
CA ALA A 450 0.06 22.17 20.80
C ALA A 450 1.58 22.37 20.86
N ASP A 451 2.33 21.43 21.45
CA ASP A 451 3.79 21.51 21.56
C ASP A 451 4.46 21.57 20.18
N TRP A 452 3.97 20.79 19.23
CA TRP A 452 4.45 20.82 17.85
C TRP A 452 4.22 22.19 17.20
N VAL A 453 3.00 22.75 17.30
CA VAL A 453 2.69 24.08 16.75
C VAL A 453 3.56 25.17 17.41
N GLU A 454 3.70 25.16 18.73
CA GLU A 454 4.56 26.08 19.45
C GLU A 454 6.03 26.01 19.01
N SER A 455 6.50 24.84 18.58
CA SER A 455 7.90 24.63 18.15
C SER A 455 8.22 25.24 16.79
N PHE A 456 7.24 25.35 15.89
CA PHE A 456 7.48 25.88 14.54
C PHE A 456 6.96 27.29 14.32
N LEU A 457 5.91 27.74 15.02
CA LEU A 457 5.35 29.10 14.82
C LEU A 457 6.39 30.23 14.83
N PRO A 458 7.38 30.23 15.72
CA PRO A 458 8.42 31.27 15.72
C PRO A 458 9.29 31.28 14.45
N LYS A 459 9.33 30.18 13.69
CA LYS A 459 10.12 30.05 12.46
C LYS A 459 9.39 30.61 11.25
N HIS A 460 8.07 30.86 11.36
CA HIS A 460 7.19 31.32 10.29
C HIS A 460 6.54 32.68 10.62
N PRO A 461 7.31 33.77 10.75
CA PRO A 461 6.77 35.09 11.03
C PRO A 461 5.84 35.62 9.92
N GLU A 462 5.96 35.07 8.70
CA GLU A 462 5.13 35.37 7.53
C GLU A 462 3.76 34.67 7.55
N LEU A 463 3.48 33.79 8.53
CA LEU A 463 2.26 33.01 8.60
C LEU A 463 1.01 33.89 8.64
N ASN A 464 0.08 33.59 7.74
CA ASN A 464 -1.20 34.29 7.62
C ASN A 464 -2.27 33.31 7.08
N LYS A 465 -3.52 33.80 6.93
CA LYS A 465 -4.64 32.97 6.49
C LYS A 465 -4.49 32.34 5.10
N ASP A 466 -3.67 32.94 4.24
CA ASP A 466 -3.53 32.47 2.86
C ASP A 466 -2.47 31.37 2.73
N ASN A 467 -1.51 31.28 3.66
CA ASN A 467 -0.40 30.31 3.62
C ASN A 467 -0.34 29.33 4.80
N VAL A 468 -1.18 29.48 5.83
CA VAL A 468 -1.14 28.63 7.03
C VAL A 468 -1.25 27.14 6.72
N MET A 469 -2.10 26.76 5.76
CA MET A 469 -2.26 25.34 5.39
C MET A 469 -1.02 24.78 4.67
N ASP A 470 -0.36 25.57 3.85
CA ASP A 470 0.87 25.15 3.17
C ASP A 470 2.02 24.99 4.15
N ILE A 471 2.14 25.91 5.14
CA ILE A 471 3.11 25.80 6.24
C ILE A 471 2.82 24.53 7.08
N LEU A 472 1.56 24.30 7.47
CA LEU A 472 1.19 23.07 8.20
C LEU A 472 1.54 21.80 7.44
N LYS A 473 1.32 21.75 6.11
CA LYS A 473 1.71 20.62 5.28
C LYS A 473 3.23 20.43 5.20
N GLU A 474 3.98 21.50 5.11
CA GLU A 474 5.44 21.46 5.13
C GLU A 474 5.96 20.92 6.48
N GLU A 475 5.45 21.45 7.60
CA GLU A 475 5.82 21.01 8.94
C GLU A 475 5.42 19.55 9.23
N VAL A 476 4.27 19.07 8.71
CA VAL A 476 3.92 17.64 8.73
C VAL A 476 5.00 16.80 8.03
N GLY A 477 5.51 17.26 6.90
CA GLY A 477 6.60 16.60 6.18
C GLY A 477 7.90 16.56 7.01
N HIS A 478 8.24 17.65 7.68
CA HIS A 478 9.41 17.72 8.57
C HIS A 478 9.29 16.74 9.75
N VAL A 479 8.07 16.63 10.35
CA VAL A 479 7.82 15.60 11.39
C VAL A 479 8.05 14.21 10.82
N PHE A 480 7.57 13.91 9.60
CA PHE A 480 7.77 12.59 9.01
C PHE A 480 9.23 12.29 8.68
N VAL A 481 10.02 13.28 8.26
CA VAL A 481 11.49 13.11 8.13
C VAL A 481 12.08 12.69 9.48
N GLY A 482 11.73 13.38 10.56
CA GLY A 482 12.15 13.02 11.92
C GLY A 482 11.68 11.60 12.33
N VAL A 483 10.50 11.18 11.91
CA VAL A 483 10.01 9.80 12.10
C VAL A 483 10.91 8.78 11.42
N LEU A 484 11.37 9.06 10.20
CA LEU A 484 12.32 8.19 9.50
C LEU A 484 13.71 8.18 10.16
N GLU A 485 14.14 9.32 10.70
CA GLU A 485 15.40 9.44 11.45
C GLU A 485 15.33 8.64 12.77
N ASP A 486 14.17 8.66 13.47
CA ASP A 486 13.95 7.80 14.64
C ASP A 486 14.05 6.32 14.27
N ALA A 487 13.46 5.93 13.14
CA ALA A 487 13.48 4.55 12.65
C ALA A 487 14.84 4.08 12.11
N GLY A 488 15.77 4.99 11.86
CA GLY A 488 17.15 4.68 11.43
C GLY A 488 17.98 4.08 12.56
N VAL A 489 18.60 2.93 12.32
CA VAL A 489 19.44 2.24 13.31
C VAL A 489 20.73 3.03 13.55
N TYR A 490 21.42 3.43 12.48
CA TYR A 490 22.55 4.33 12.56
C TYR A 490 22.07 5.75 12.24
N LYS A 491 22.23 6.66 13.20
CA LYS A 491 21.77 8.04 13.03
C LYS A 491 22.62 8.78 11.98
N CYS A 492 22.02 9.78 11.34
CA CYS A 492 22.70 10.59 10.32
C CYS A 492 23.64 11.64 10.93
N THR A 493 24.46 11.21 11.90
CA THR A 493 25.53 11.99 12.56
C THR A 493 26.90 11.39 12.22
N PRO A 494 28.01 12.12 12.45
CA PRO A 494 29.35 11.54 12.28
C PRO A 494 29.53 10.24 13.06
N GLU A 495 29.11 10.18 14.33
CA GLU A 495 29.21 9.01 15.21
C GLU A 495 28.38 7.84 14.68
N GLY A 496 27.14 8.13 14.21
CA GLY A 496 26.27 7.10 13.60
C GLY A 496 26.85 6.56 12.29
N ARG A 497 27.50 7.40 11.49
CA ARG A 497 28.20 6.96 10.28
C ARG A 497 29.45 6.13 10.59
N GLU A 498 30.20 6.47 11.63
CA GLU A 498 31.31 5.65 12.11
C GLU A 498 30.82 4.29 12.62
N ALA A 499 29.72 4.25 13.36
CA ALA A 499 29.10 3.00 13.82
C ALA A 499 28.64 2.13 12.63
N PHE A 500 28.05 2.73 11.60
CA PHE A 500 27.67 1.99 10.38
C PHE A 500 28.91 1.40 9.68
N MET A 501 30.02 2.16 9.63
CA MET A 501 31.26 1.66 9.06
C MET A 501 31.88 0.54 9.90
N ARG A 502 31.70 0.51 11.25
CA ARG A 502 32.12 -0.63 12.08
C ARG A 502 31.39 -1.90 11.68
N PHE A 503 30.05 -1.81 11.42
CA PHE A 503 29.29 -2.95 10.89
C PHE A 503 29.81 -3.38 9.51
N ILE A 504 29.96 -2.43 8.56
CA ILE A 504 30.48 -2.73 7.21
C ILE A 504 31.84 -3.44 7.28
N ALA A 505 32.71 -3.07 8.23
CA ALA A 505 34.01 -3.68 8.40
C ALA A 505 33.95 -5.15 8.90
N THR A 506 32.78 -5.64 9.28
CA THR A 506 32.54 -7.05 9.64
C THR A 506 32.12 -7.92 8.47
N LEU A 507 31.80 -7.31 7.32
CA LEU A 507 31.41 -8.00 6.11
C LEU A 507 32.62 -8.44 5.30
#